data_253342d6d288ff5a221f0a075935d0ab
#
_entry.id   253342d6d288ff5a221f0a075935d0ab
#
_cell.length_a   1.000
_cell.length_b   1.000
_cell.length_c   1.000
_cell.angle_alpha   90.00
_cell.angle_beta   90.00
_cell.angle_gamma   90.00
#
_symmetry.space_group_name_H-M   'P 1'
#
loop_
_entity.id
_entity.type
_entity.pdbx_description
1 polymer ?
#
loop_
_entity_poly.entity_id
_entity_poly.type
_entity_poly.pdbx_seq_one_letter_code
_entity_poly.pdbx_strand_id
1 'polypeptide(L)'
;MKTEKKRNAVVFGLTSDHIFAVACVMMDLKRIVPGLIDEVVIIHDGINPKDQVILESILPCRFILYDFPLKSKKVLNAPSVRHFTKMIFTKFECLRLLDSYNNVAWMDYDIVIQSDMSELFFPSDSGFKIALGGVSVREQLIEPVADYDMNAQGMGAHVFVVQDNLKNYMDMYRFCYAKLDQYAQVLFLPEQAIFDFMIQEFKLNADFFDAKVYGPHPTETVNAKQAKIIHCWGQPKFWNGTHNIQWDTNYSAWLQMGGSKYKAPTMFDKLWRKMKKFMS
;
A
#
# COMPACT_ATOMS: atom_id res chain seq x y z
N MET A 1 29.19 13.61 -6.05
CA MET A 1 29.04 12.24 -6.64
C MET A 1 27.57 11.88 -6.50
N LYS A 2 26.85 11.56 -7.58
CA LYS A 2 25.54 10.93 -7.47
C LYS A 2 25.75 9.53 -6.90
N THR A 3 25.19 9.22 -5.76
CA THR A 3 25.15 7.85 -5.24
C THR A 3 24.42 6.97 -6.27
N GLU A 4 24.99 5.82 -6.58
CA GLU A 4 24.34 4.84 -7.47
C GLU A 4 23.00 4.43 -6.85
N LYS A 5 21.92 4.48 -7.63
CA LYS A 5 20.59 4.07 -7.17
C LYS A 5 20.55 2.58 -6.92
N LYS A 6 19.88 2.15 -5.84
CA LYS A 6 19.49 0.75 -5.67
C LYS A 6 18.47 0.37 -6.73
N ARG A 7 18.48 -0.91 -7.15
CA ARG A 7 17.62 -1.36 -8.27
C ARG A 7 16.15 -1.43 -7.85
N ASN A 8 15.83 -2.21 -6.83
CA ASN A 8 14.45 -2.54 -6.49
C ASN A 8 14.15 -2.30 -5.02
N ALA A 9 13.14 -1.49 -4.73
CA ALA A 9 12.58 -1.33 -3.40
C ALA A 9 11.14 -1.86 -3.35
N VAL A 10 10.78 -2.50 -2.22
CA VAL A 10 9.38 -2.73 -1.85
C VAL A 10 9.03 -1.78 -0.71
N VAL A 11 7.88 -1.12 -0.81
CA VAL A 11 7.44 -0.08 0.13
C VAL A 11 6.18 -0.52 0.85
N PHE A 12 6.20 -0.37 2.17
CA PHE A 12 5.03 -0.53 3.03
C PHE A 12 4.77 0.75 3.81
N GLY A 13 3.50 1.10 3.98
CA GLY A 13 3.07 2.19 4.85
C GLY A 13 2.11 1.68 5.92
N LEU A 14 2.42 1.88 7.20
CA LEU A 14 1.65 1.26 8.27
C LEU A 14 1.65 2.07 9.57
N THR A 15 0.62 1.83 10.37
CA THR A 15 0.68 2.13 11.81
C THR A 15 1.46 1.04 12.52
N SER A 16 2.16 1.40 13.60
CA SER A 16 3.08 0.52 14.33
C SER A 16 2.46 -0.79 14.85
N ASP A 17 1.13 -0.81 15.03
CA ASP A 17 0.38 -1.99 15.47
C ASP A 17 0.19 -3.07 14.40
N HIS A 18 0.59 -2.81 13.14
CA HIS A 18 0.51 -3.76 12.02
C HIS A 18 1.87 -4.28 11.53
N ILE A 19 2.95 -4.00 12.26
CA ILE A 19 4.31 -4.40 11.86
C ILE A 19 4.49 -5.91 11.65
N PHE A 20 3.77 -6.73 12.41
CA PHE A 20 3.76 -8.18 12.28
C PHE A 20 3.29 -8.64 10.89
N ALA A 21 2.34 -7.92 10.29
CA ALA A 21 1.82 -8.27 8.97
C ALA A 21 2.86 -7.96 7.87
N VAL A 22 3.57 -6.82 7.98
CA VAL A 22 4.71 -6.52 7.09
C VAL A 22 5.79 -7.59 7.21
N ALA A 23 6.11 -8.04 8.42
CA ALA A 23 7.09 -9.11 8.62
C ALA A 23 6.70 -10.41 7.88
N CYS A 24 5.40 -10.78 7.90
CA CYS A 24 4.90 -11.94 7.17
C CYS A 24 5.14 -11.80 5.66
N VAL A 25 4.85 -10.64 5.08
CA VAL A 25 5.10 -10.38 3.64
C VAL A 25 6.60 -10.38 3.34
N MET A 26 7.43 -9.79 4.19
CA MET A 26 8.89 -9.80 4.02
C MET A 26 9.48 -11.22 4.03
N MET A 27 8.94 -12.13 4.85
CA MET A 27 9.34 -13.55 4.83
C MET A 27 8.98 -14.22 3.51
N ASP A 28 7.82 -13.89 2.92
CA ASP A 28 7.46 -14.36 1.60
C ASP A 28 8.41 -13.81 0.52
N LEU A 29 8.71 -12.52 0.53
CA LEU A 29 9.67 -11.90 -0.39
C LEU A 29 11.04 -12.60 -0.34
N LYS A 30 11.56 -12.81 0.88
CA LYS A 30 12.85 -13.48 1.07
C LYS A 30 12.86 -14.92 0.54
N ARG A 31 11.76 -15.64 0.69
CA ARG A 31 11.63 -17.05 0.31
C ARG A 31 11.36 -17.24 -1.18
N ILE A 32 10.49 -16.40 -1.75
CA ILE A 32 9.96 -16.61 -3.12
C ILE A 32 10.82 -15.93 -4.18
N VAL A 33 11.33 -14.72 -3.89
CA VAL A 33 12.13 -13.91 -4.81
C VAL A 33 13.48 -13.51 -4.19
N PRO A 34 14.30 -14.47 -3.75
CA PRO A 34 15.56 -14.18 -3.08
C PRO A 34 16.48 -13.33 -3.98
N GLY A 35 17.01 -12.23 -3.45
CA GLY A 35 17.93 -11.34 -4.17
C GLY A 35 17.26 -10.41 -5.19
N LEU A 36 15.93 -10.45 -5.37
CA LEU A 36 15.22 -9.51 -6.25
C LEU A 36 15.10 -8.12 -5.61
N ILE A 37 14.88 -8.08 -4.30
CA ILE A 37 14.62 -6.84 -3.55
C ILE A 37 15.91 -6.41 -2.85
N ASP A 38 16.40 -5.21 -3.18
CA ASP A 38 17.60 -4.64 -2.56
C ASP A 38 17.31 -4.04 -1.17
N GLU A 39 16.11 -3.48 -1.00
CA GLU A 39 15.72 -2.85 0.26
C GLU A 39 14.19 -2.82 0.43
N VAL A 40 13.74 -3.05 1.64
CA VAL A 40 12.34 -2.81 2.06
C VAL A 40 12.27 -1.44 2.72
N VAL A 41 11.45 -0.54 2.16
CA VAL A 41 11.22 0.78 2.74
C VAL A 41 9.94 0.75 3.58
N ILE A 42 10.05 1.03 4.86
CA ILE A 42 8.95 1.00 5.80
C ILE A 42 8.65 2.41 6.27
N ILE A 43 7.52 2.95 5.80
CA ILE A 43 7.03 4.28 6.18
C ILE A 43 6.03 4.09 7.32
N HIS A 44 6.30 4.69 8.49
CA HIS A 44 5.60 4.35 9.72
C HIS A 44 5.30 5.56 10.62
N ASP A 45 4.39 5.38 11.58
CA ASP A 45 4.03 6.38 12.60
C ASP A 45 4.78 6.22 13.95
N GLY A 46 5.69 5.24 14.03
CA GLY A 46 6.50 4.97 15.23
C GLY A 46 6.64 3.47 15.54
N ILE A 47 7.60 2.78 14.93
CA ILE A 47 7.86 1.35 15.17
C ILE A 47 8.81 1.21 16.34
N ASN A 48 8.58 0.18 17.19
CA ASN A 48 9.48 -0.18 18.27
C ASN A 48 10.87 -0.56 17.71
N PRO A 49 11.98 -0.02 18.25
CA PRO A 49 13.33 -0.35 17.81
C PRO A 49 13.63 -1.86 17.81
N LYS A 50 13.08 -2.63 18.76
CA LYS A 50 13.21 -4.09 18.78
C LYS A 50 12.65 -4.73 17.51
N ASP A 51 11.46 -4.30 17.04
CA ASP A 51 10.86 -4.84 15.84
C ASP A 51 11.64 -4.43 14.58
N GLN A 52 12.25 -3.23 14.57
CA GLN A 52 13.12 -2.80 13.47
C GLN A 52 14.31 -3.74 13.31
N VAL A 53 15.00 -4.07 14.40
CA VAL A 53 16.14 -5.01 14.38
C VAL A 53 15.73 -6.39 13.85
N ILE A 54 14.54 -6.88 14.24
CA ILE A 54 14.04 -8.17 13.74
C ILE A 54 13.76 -8.10 12.24
N LEU A 55 13.12 -7.04 11.75
CA LEU A 55 12.84 -6.85 10.31
C LEU A 55 14.14 -6.80 9.50
N GLU A 56 15.16 -6.08 9.96
CA GLU A 56 16.47 -6.01 9.31
C GLU A 56 17.17 -7.38 9.21
N SER A 57 16.86 -8.32 10.11
CA SER A 57 17.35 -9.69 10.04
C SER A 57 16.63 -10.54 8.95
N ILE A 58 15.46 -10.10 8.50
CA ILE A 58 14.71 -10.75 7.41
C ILE A 58 15.24 -10.27 6.05
N LEU A 59 15.19 -8.96 5.80
CA LEU A 59 15.68 -8.29 4.58
C LEU A 59 16.28 -6.92 4.94
N PRO A 60 17.17 -6.35 4.12
CA PRO A 60 17.64 -4.98 4.32
C PRO A 60 16.48 -3.99 4.39
N CYS A 61 16.46 -3.14 5.41
CA CYS A 61 15.36 -2.21 5.66
C CYS A 61 15.83 -0.74 5.69
N ARG A 62 14.93 0.15 5.26
CA ARG A 62 15.01 1.58 5.51
C ARG A 62 13.73 2.02 6.20
N PHE A 63 13.85 2.61 7.39
CA PHE A 63 12.71 3.12 8.16
C PHE A 63 12.56 4.61 7.97
N ILE A 64 11.34 5.06 7.68
CA ILE A 64 10.98 6.47 7.48
C ILE A 64 9.82 6.81 8.40
N LEU A 65 10.07 7.68 9.38
CA LEU A 65 8.99 8.24 10.19
C LEU A 65 8.17 9.20 9.31
N TYR A 66 6.87 8.93 9.19
CA TYR A 66 6.02 9.68 8.29
C TYR A 66 5.60 11.03 8.88
N ASP A 67 6.09 12.09 8.29
CA ASP A 67 5.55 13.42 8.54
C ASP A 67 4.53 13.79 7.45
N PHE A 68 3.25 13.60 7.77
CA PHE A 68 2.16 13.88 6.84
C PHE A 68 2.15 15.37 6.46
N PRO A 69 2.29 15.73 5.17
CA PRO A 69 2.55 17.11 4.78
C PRO A 69 1.34 18.05 4.95
N LEU A 70 0.10 17.53 4.95
CA LEU A 70 -1.10 18.34 5.06
C LEU A 70 -1.54 18.48 6.51
N LYS A 71 -1.54 19.72 7.02
CA LYS A 71 -1.88 20.01 8.42
C LYS A 71 -3.27 20.68 8.57
N SER A 72 -4.01 20.87 7.46
CA SER A 72 -5.32 21.53 7.51
C SER A 72 -6.36 20.66 8.26
N LYS A 73 -7.20 21.31 9.09
CA LYS A 73 -8.29 20.62 9.80
C LYS A 73 -9.26 19.96 8.82
N LYS A 74 -9.46 20.55 7.63
CA LYS A 74 -10.29 20.01 6.56
C LYS A 74 -9.82 18.60 6.18
N VAL A 75 -8.52 18.42 5.90
CA VAL A 75 -7.96 17.10 5.51
C VAL A 75 -7.94 16.15 6.69
N LEU A 76 -7.45 16.58 7.85
CA LEU A 76 -7.32 15.71 9.03
C LEU A 76 -8.67 15.18 9.54
N ASN A 77 -9.76 15.91 9.28
CA ASN A 77 -11.12 15.51 9.64
C ASN A 77 -11.91 14.86 8.48
N ALA A 78 -11.31 14.68 7.32
CA ALA A 78 -11.97 14.05 6.19
C ALA A 78 -12.45 12.61 6.53
N PRO A 79 -13.61 12.15 6.02
CA PRO A 79 -14.15 10.82 6.30
C PRO A 79 -13.17 9.70 6.02
N SER A 80 -12.47 9.77 4.90
CA SER A 80 -11.47 8.78 4.48
C SER A 80 -10.25 8.75 5.41
N VAL A 81 -9.74 9.91 5.86
CA VAL A 81 -8.62 9.99 6.82
C VAL A 81 -9.00 9.42 8.18
N ARG A 82 -10.25 9.64 8.62
CA ARG A 82 -10.76 9.04 9.86
C ARG A 82 -10.93 7.52 9.76
N HIS A 83 -11.20 7.01 8.57
CA HIS A 83 -11.42 5.59 8.33
C HIS A 83 -10.10 4.83 8.16
N PHE A 84 -9.23 5.30 7.25
CA PHE A 84 -8.00 4.62 6.85
C PHE A 84 -6.74 5.09 7.58
N THR A 85 -6.82 6.17 8.34
CA THR A 85 -5.69 6.96 8.87
C THR A 85 -4.90 7.69 7.77
N LYS A 86 -4.04 8.63 8.21
CA LYS A 86 -3.14 9.34 7.27
C LYS A 86 -2.10 8.42 6.60
N MET A 87 -1.90 7.22 7.14
CA MET A 87 -0.90 6.27 6.63
C MET A 87 -1.22 5.74 5.24
N ILE A 88 -2.49 5.78 4.80
CA ILE A 88 -2.87 5.36 3.44
C ILE A 88 -2.21 6.23 2.36
N PHE A 89 -1.90 7.49 2.66
CA PHE A 89 -1.27 8.41 1.72
C PHE A 89 0.25 8.23 1.60
N THR A 90 0.85 7.34 2.39
CA THR A 90 2.25 6.96 2.21
C THR A 90 2.52 6.30 0.86
N LYS A 91 1.47 5.84 0.16
CA LYS A 91 1.52 5.36 -1.22
C LYS A 91 2.09 6.41 -2.18
N PHE A 92 1.82 7.70 -1.94
CA PHE A 92 2.36 8.79 -2.77
C PHE A 92 3.87 8.96 -2.63
N GLU A 93 4.44 8.54 -1.49
CA GLU A 93 5.89 8.61 -1.26
C GLU A 93 6.69 7.71 -2.21
N CYS A 94 6.06 6.69 -2.82
CA CYS A 94 6.68 5.85 -3.83
C CYS A 94 7.22 6.68 -5.00
N LEU A 95 6.51 7.75 -5.40
CA LEU A 95 6.97 8.65 -6.45
C LEU A 95 8.29 9.34 -6.07
N ARG A 96 8.39 9.88 -4.85
CA ARG A 96 9.60 10.55 -4.37
C ARG A 96 10.77 9.57 -4.17
N LEU A 97 10.50 8.32 -3.86
CA LEU A 97 11.54 7.30 -3.68
C LEU A 97 12.29 6.97 -4.98
N LEU A 98 11.77 7.35 -6.14
CA LEU A 98 12.50 7.26 -7.42
C LEU A 98 13.80 8.08 -7.44
N ASP A 99 14.00 9.01 -6.51
CA ASP A 99 15.30 9.67 -6.33
C ASP A 99 16.39 8.69 -5.87
N SER A 100 16.03 7.60 -5.21
CA SER A 100 16.94 6.63 -4.58
C SER A 100 16.93 5.24 -5.23
N TYR A 101 15.86 4.87 -5.97
CA TYR A 101 15.65 3.54 -6.53
C TYR A 101 15.28 3.62 -8.01
N ASN A 102 15.60 2.55 -8.76
CA ASN A 102 15.17 2.43 -10.15
C ASN A 102 13.73 1.94 -10.24
N ASN A 103 13.36 1.02 -9.36
CA ASN A 103 12.00 0.51 -9.26
C ASN A 103 11.51 0.59 -7.82
N VAL A 104 10.31 1.09 -7.62
CA VAL A 104 9.66 1.21 -6.33
C VAL A 104 8.29 0.52 -6.42
N ALA A 105 8.15 -0.62 -5.76
CA ALA A 105 6.91 -1.37 -5.69
C ALA A 105 6.20 -1.09 -4.36
N TRP A 106 4.98 -0.59 -4.41
CA TRP A 106 4.09 -0.58 -3.25
C TRP A 106 3.42 -1.94 -3.09
N MET A 107 3.29 -2.40 -1.87
CA MET A 107 2.47 -3.54 -1.50
C MET A 107 1.70 -3.25 -0.22
N ASP A 108 0.41 -3.57 -0.21
CA ASP A 108 -0.35 -3.61 1.04
C ASP A 108 0.16 -4.79 1.90
N TYR A 109 0.04 -4.68 3.21
CA TYR A 109 0.58 -5.70 4.13
C TYR A 109 -0.43 -6.81 4.48
N ASP A 110 -1.66 -6.71 4.00
CA ASP A 110 -2.70 -7.75 4.11
C ASP A 110 -2.74 -8.65 2.87
N ILE A 111 -1.56 -8.97 2.36
CA ILE A 111 -1.33 -9.86 1.22
C ILE A 111 -0.55 -11.11 1.62
N VAL A 112 -0.60 -12.13 0.75
CA VAL A 112 0.30 -13.29 0.77
C VAL A 112 0.87 -13.45 -0.63
N ILE A 113 2.19 -13.54 -0.75
CA ILE A 113 2.88 -13.79 -2.01
C ILE A 113 3.04 -15.30 -2.15
N GLN A 114 2.40 -15.90 -3.17
CA GLN A 114 2.35 -17.36 -3.34
C GLN A 114 3.41 -17.89 -4.31
N SER A 115 3.81 -17.08 -5.29
CA SER A 115 4.77 -17.50 -6.32
C SER A 115 5.58 -16.31 -6.85
N ASP A 116 6.54 -16.58 -7.73
CA ASP A 116 7.42 -15.59 -8.34
C ASP A 116 6.61 -14.46 -9.01
N MET A 117 6.99 -13.24 -8.68
CA MET A 117 6.38 -12.00 -9.17
C MET A 117 7.43 -11.05 -9.77
N SER A 118 8.60 -11.56 -10.16
CA SER A 118 9.73 -10.75 -10.65
C SER A 118 9.37 -9.88 -11.87
N GLU A 119 8.37 -10.29 -12.65
CA GLU A 119 7.85 -9.52 -13.79
C GLU A 119 7.24 -8.16 -13.41
N LEU A 120 6.87 -7.96 -12.14
CA LEU A 120 6.46 -6.63 -11.67
C LEU A 120 7.57 -5.60 -11.86
N PHE A 121 8.83 -6.03 -11.77
CA PHE A 121 10.03 -5.19 -11.90
C PHE A 121 10.60 -5.14 -13.32
N PHE A 122 9.99 -5.83 -14.29
CA PHE A 122 10.42 -5.72 -15.68
C PHE A 122 10.18 -4.30 -16.20
N PRO A 123 11.00 -3.80 -17.12
CA PRO A 123 10.83 -2.47 -17.70
C PRO A 123 9.42 -2.26 -18.25
N SER A 124 8.90 -1.06 -18.08
CA SER A 124 7.64 -0.56 -18.61
C SER A 124 7.90 0.72 -19.38
N ASP A 125 7.29 0.90 -20.53
CA ASP A 125 7.44 2.13 -21.34
C ASP A 125 6.86 3.34 -20.62
N SER A 126 5.79 3.15 -19.85
CA SER A 126 5.14 4.21 -19.07
C SER A 126 5.89 4.56 -17.79
N GLY A 127 6.65 3.62 -17.23
CA GLY A 127 7.24 3.74 -15.91
C GLY A 127 6.22 3.66 -14.76
N PHE A 128 4.96 3.30 -15.05
CA PHE A 128 3.90 3.16 -14.04
C PHE A 128 3.05 1.93 -14.31
N LYS A 129 3.04 0.99 -13.38
CA LYS A 129 2.27 -0.25 -13.44
C LYS A 129 1.32 -0.34 -12.25
N ILE A 130 0.04 -0.66 -12.48
CA ILE A 130 -0.97 -0.72 -11.42
C ILE A 130 -2.05 -1.76 -11.76
N ALA A 131 -2.73 -2.31 -10.76
CA ALA A 131 -3.86 -3.18 -10.99
C ALA A 131 -5.09 -2.37 -11.43
N LEU A 132 -5.92 -2.95 -12.31
CA LEU A 132 -7.28 -2.44 -12.50
C LEU A 132 -8.09 -2.72 -11.24
N GLY A 133 -8.84 -1.72 -10.78
CA GLY A 133 -9.79 -1.87 -9.69
C GLY A 133 -11.09 -2.55 -10.15
N GLY A 134 -11.89 -3.01 -9.20
CA GLY A 134 -13.21 -3.59 -9.46
C GLY A 134 -14.32 -2.57 -9.66
N VAL A 135 -14.04 -1.26 -9.56
CA VAL A 135 -15.03 -0.17 -9.53
C VAL A 135 -14.60 0.96 -10.45
N SER A 136 -15.54 1.82 -10.87
CA SER A 136 -15.26 3.04 -11.62
C SER A 136 -14.64 4.13 -10.75
N VAL A 137 -14.08 5.18 -11.36
CA VAL A 137 -13.60 6.37 -10.64
C VAL A 137 -14.71 6.99 -9.80
N ARG A 138 -15.95 7.03 -10.33
CA ARG A 138 -17.13 7.56 -9.62
C ARG A 138 -17.39 6.84 -8.29
N GLU A 139 -17.26 5.53 -8.27
CA GLU A 139 -17.52 4.71 -7.08
C GLU A 139 -16.44 4.84 -6.00
N GLN A 140 -15.31 5.43 -6.32
CA GLN A 140 -14.25 5.75 -5.36
C GLN A 140 -14.50 7.08 -4.62
N LEU A 141 -15.59 7.77 -4.94
CA LEU A 141 -15.95 9.08 -4.41
C LEU A 141 -17.31 9.07 -3.73
N ILE A 142 -17.46 9.88 -2.68
CA ILE A 142 -18.75 10.18 -2.04
C ILE A 142 -19.60 11.00 -3.01
N GLU A 143 -18.99 12.05 -3.59
CA GLU A 143 -19.63 12.92 -4.58
C GLU A 143 -18.75 13.02 -5.84
N PRO A 144 -19.35 13.13 -7.06
CA PRO A 144 -18.56 13.25 -8.27
C PRO A 144 -17.83 14.60 -8.33
N VAL A 145 -16.71 14.63 -9.03
CA VAL A 145 -15.99 15.86 -9.38
C VAL A 145 -16.03 16.07 -10.89
N ALA A 146 -16.18 17.33 -11.32
CA ALA A 146 -16.39 17.64 -12.72
C ALA A 146 -15.10 17.62 -13.57
N ASP A 147 -13.94 17.66 -12.94
CA ASP A 147 -12.65 17.85 -13.60
C ASP A 147 -12.11 16.57 -14.27
N TYR A 148 -12.70 15.40 -13.99
CA TYR A 148 -12.20 14.08 -14.40
C TYR A 148 -13.31 13.20 -14.98
N ASP A 149 -12.94 12.23 -15.83
CA ASP A 149 -13.87 11.22 -16.31
C ASP A 149 -14.25 10.25 -15.19
N MET A 150 -15.46 10.41 -14.69
CA MET A 150 -16.02 9.60 -13.60
C MET A 150 -16.40 8.18 -14.06
N ASN A 151 -16.60 7.95 -15.37
CA ASN A 151 -16.97 6.64 -15.90
C ASN A 151 -15.75 5.78 -16.24
N ALA A 152 -14.55 6.35 -16.21
CA ALA A 152 -13.32 5.59 -16.42
C ALA A 152 -13.21 4.45 -15.41
N GLN A 153 -12.58 3.35 -15.83
CA GLN A 153 -12.24 2.24 -14.94
C GLN A 153 -11.27 2.73 -13.87
N GLY A 154 -11.61 2.52 -12.62
CA GLY A 154 -10.76 2.91 -11.49
C GLY A 154 -9.61 1.94 -11.25
N MET A 155 -8.56 2.41 -10.59
CA MET A 155 -7.36 1.65 -10.26
C MET A 155 -7.47 0.98 -8.89
N GLY A 156 -6.77 -0.15 -8.72
CA GLY A 156 -6.60 -0.84 -7.44
C GLY A 156 -5.18 -0.62 -6.91
N ALA A 157 -5.04 0.15 -5.83
CA ALA A 157 -3.73 0.58 -5.33
C ALA A 157 -3.10 -0.35 -4.27
N HIS A 158 -3.49 -1.62 -4.21
CA HIS A 158 -2.93 -2.59 -3.25
C HIS A 158 -1.53 -3.09 -3.66
N VAL A 159 -1.27 -3.15 -4.97
CA VAL A 159 0.06 -3.38 -5.56
C VAL A 159 0.20 -2.44 -6.74
N PHE A 160 1.31 -1.72 -6.82
CA PHE A 160 1.71 -0.94 -7.98
C PHE A 160 3.23 -0.76 -8.01
N VAL A 161 3.77 -0.43 -9.17
CA VAL A 161 5.20 -0.17 -9.35
C VAL A 161 5.39 1.13 -10.10
N VAL A 162 6.30 1.97 -9.60
CA VAL A 162 6.83 3.13 -10.32
C VAL A 162 8.29 2.89 -10.66
N GLN A 163 8.73 3.34 -11.83
CA GLN A 163 10.07 3.13 -12.36
C GLN A 163 10.75 4.46 -12.69
N ASP A 164 12.08 4.52 -12.70
CA ASP A 164 12.83 5.77 -12.82
C ASP A 164 12.76 6.44 -14.20
N ASN A 165 12.20 5.74 -15.20
CA ASN A 165 11.84 6.33 -16.49
C ASN A 165 10.47 7.07 -16.45
N LEU A 166 9.71 7.02 -15.36
CA LEU A 166 8.48 7.79 -15.18
C LEU A 166 8.82 9.30 -15.20
N LYS A 167 8.37 9.98 -16.24
CA LYS A 167 8.62 11.42 -16.39
C LYS A 167 7.74 12.21 -15.42
N ASN A 168 8.26 13.34 -14.95
CA ASN A 168 7.50 14.29 -14.10
C ASN A 168 7.01 13.69 -12.76
N TYR A 169 7.63 12.63 -12.25
CA TYR A 169 7.20 11.95 -11.02
C TYR A 169 7.12 12.90 -9.80
N MET A 170 7.98 13.92 -9.73
CA MET A 170 7.91 14.91 -8.65
C MET A 170 6.73 15.87 -8.79
N ASP A 171 6.28 16.16 -10.01
CA ASP A 171 5.06 16.95 -10.22
C ASP A 171 3.82 16.11 -9.91
N MET A 172 3.83 14.81 -10.25
CA MET A 172 2.81 13.84 -9.83
C MET A 172 2.73 13.72 -8.31
N TYR A 173 3.88 13.66 -7.62
CA TYR A 173 3.94 13.66 -6.16
C TYR A 173 3.25 14.90 -5.56
N ARG A 174 3.60 16.10 -6.06
CA ARG A 174 2.99 17.37 -5.62
C ARG A 174 1.49 17.40 -5.93
N PHE A 175 1.12 16.92 -7.12
CA PHE A 175 -0.26 16.82 -7.57
C PHE A 175 -1.10 15.96 -6.63
N CYS A 176 -0.61 14.77 -6.23
CA CYS A 176 -1.33 13.87 -5.31
C CYS A 176 -1.71 14.58 -4.01
N TYR A 177 -0.78 15.30 -3.38
CA TYR A 177 -1.07 16.03 -2.15
C TYR A 177 -1.95 17.27 -2.39
N ALA A 178 -1.78 17.98 -3.49
CA ALA A 178 -2.65 19.11 -3.85
C ALA A 178 -4.10 18.65 -4.06
N LYS A 179 -4.31 17.54 -4.76
CA LYS A 179 -5.64 16.98 -4.98
C LYS A 179 -6.24 16.37 -3.72
N LEU A 180 -5.43 15.80 -2.85
CA LEU A 180 -5.88 15.39 -1.52
C LEU A 180 -6.39 16.60 -0.71
N ASP A 181 -5.68 17.73 -0.70
CA ASP A 181 -6.15 18.94 0.00
C ASP A 181 -7.44 19.48 -0.64
N GLN A 182 -7.51 19.48 -1.97
CA GLN A 182 -8.68 19.97 -2.72
C GLN A 182 -9.93 19.14 -2.46
N TYR A 183 -9.83 17.80 -2.55
CA TYR A 183 -10.97 16.88 -2.60
C TYR A 183 -11.17 16.01 -1.35
N ALA A 184 -10.43 16.24 -0.27
CA ALA A 184 -10.44 15.38 0.92
C ALA A 184 -11.85 14.99 1.43
N GLN A 185 -12.84 15.89 1.31
CA GLN A 185 -14.18 15.66 1.84
C GLN A 185 -15.04 14.73 0.98
N VAL A 186 -14.70 14.57 -0.30
CA VAL A 186 -15.48 13.76 -1.25
C VAL A 186 -14.82 12.43 -1.59
N LEU A 187 -13.61 12.17 -1.08
CA LEU A 187 -12.89 10.92 -1.31
C LEU A 187 -13.45 9.78 -0.43
N PHE A 188 -13.82 8.64 -1.04
CA PHE A 188 -14.20 7.41 -0.36
C PHE A 188 -13.05 6.39 -0.32
N LEU A 189 -12.44 6.08 -1.48
CA LEU A 189 -11.17 5.33 -1.61
C LEU A 189 -10.08 6.34 -2.01
N PRO A 190 -9.48 7.04 -1.02
CA PRO A 190 -8.86 8.33 -1.27
C PRO A 190 -7.60 8.25 -2.14
N GLU A 191 -6.72 7.30 -1.89
CA GLU A 191 -5.47 7.18 -2.64
C GLU A 191 -5.70 6.64 -4.06
N GLN A 192 -6.69 5.75 -4.22
CA GLN A 192 -7.04 5.20 -5.52
C GLN A 192 -7.61 6.30 -6.42
N ALA A 193 -8.61 7.05 -5.93
CA ALA A 193 -9.20 8.16 -6.67
C ALA A 193 -8.15 9.21 -7.09
N ILE A 194 -7.20 9.51 -6.22
CA ILE A 194 -6.13 10.46 -6.53
C ILE A 194 -5.17 9.91 -7.59
N PHE A 195 -4.85 8.61 -7.58
CA PHE A 195 -4.08 7.99 -8.65
C PHE A 195 -4.84 7.98 -9.97
N ASP A 196 -6.15 7.77 -9.96
CA ASP A 196 -6.98 7.90 -11.17
C ASP A 196 -6.95 9.32 -11.73
N PHE A 197 -7.06 10.33 -10.87
CA PHE A 197 -6.92 11.74 -11.26
C PHE A 197 -5.53 12.03 -11.82
N MET A 198 -4.49 11.49 -11.19
CA MET A 198 -3.10 11.62 -11.67
C MET A 198 -2.91 11.00 -13.05
N ILE A 199 -3.45 9.79 -13.28
CA ILE A 199 -3.37 9.11 -14.58
C ILE A 199 -4.04 9.96 -15.66
N GLN A 200 -5.23 10.49 -15.37
CA GLN A 200 -5.96 11.34 -16.32
C GLN A 200 -5.25 12.67 -16.58
N GLU A 201 -4.81 13.38 -15.53
CA GLU A 201 -4.14 14.67 -15.62
C GLU A 201 -2.85 14.61 -16.45
N PHE A 202 -1.99 13.63 -16.13
CA PHE A 202 -0.71 13.46 -16.82
C PHE A 202 -0.81 12.61 -18.09
N LYS A 203 -2.02 12.16 -18.46
CA LYS A 203 -2.27 11.29 -19.63
C LYS A 203 -1.34 10.08 -19.65
N LEU A 204 -1.20 9.43 -18.50
CA LEU A 204 -0.32 8.28 -18.37
C LEU A 204 -0.90 7.07 -19.11
N ASN A 205 -0.08 6.48 -19.96
CA ASN A 205 -0.38 5.17 -20.53
C ASN A 205 0.10 4.07 -19.58
N ALA A 206 -0.57 3.94 -18.42
CA ALA A 206 -0.17 2.99 -17.39
C ALA A 206 -0.28 1.55 -17.88
N ASP A 207 0.66 0.70 -17.46
CA ASP A 207 0.58 -0.76 -17.69
C ASP A 207 -0.31 -1.37 -16.60
N PHE A 208 -1.24 -2.24 -17.00
CA PHE A 208 -2.18 -2.85 -16.07
C PHE A 208 -1.84 -4.29 -15.75
N PHE A 209 -1.79 -4.61 -14.46
CA PHE A 209 -1.74 -5.99 -14.00
C PHE A 209 -3.12 -6.65 -14.06
N ASP A 210 -3.12 -7.96 -14.29
CA ASP A 210 -4.33 -8.75 -14.10
C ASP A 210 -4.64 -8.88 -12.59
N ALA A 211 -5.73 -8.26 -12.15
CA ALA A 211 -6.18 -8.28 -10.76
C ALA A 211 -6.47 -9.71 -10.25
N LYS A 212 -6.80 -10.67 -11.14
CA LYS A 212 -6.98 -12.08 -10.79
C LYS A 212 -5.67 -12.79 -10.45
N VAL A 213 -4.54 -12.23 -10.91
CA VAL A 213 -3.19 -12.74 -10.63
C VAL A 213 -2.57 -12.03 -9.43
N TYR A 214 -2.84 -10.74 -9.28
CA TYR A 214 -2.15 -9.87 -8.33
C TYR A 214 -3.04 -9.27 -7.23
N GLY A 215 -4.16 -9.88 -6.89
CA GLY A 215 -4.97 -9.36 -5.80
C GLY A 215 -6.35 -9.95 -5.62
N PRO A 216 -6.65 -11.20 -6.07
CA PRO A 216 -7.95 -11.78 -5.77
C PRO A 216 -8.09 -11.98 -4.26
N HIS A 217 -9.30 -11.83 -3.77
CA HIS A 217 -9.60 -12.08 -2.36
C HIS A 217 -9.51 -13.58 -2.05
N PRO A 218 -9.07 -14.01 -0.84
CA PRO A 218 -8.98 -15.44 -0.47
C PRO A 218 -10.28 -16.23 -0.65
N THR A 219 -11.43 -15.57 -0.61
CA THR A 219 -12.74 -16.22 -0.84
C THR A 219 -13.03 -16.52 -2.31
N GLU A 220 -12.28 -15.93 -3.24
CA GLU A 220 -12.33 -16.22 -4.66
C GLU A 220 -11.55 -17.51 -4.97
N THR A 221 -12.02 -18.64 -4.49
CA THR A 221 -11.27 -19.91 -4.35
C THR A 221 -10.50 -20.35 -5.60
N VAL A 222 -11.01 -20.10 -6.80
CA VAL A 222 -10.34 -20.48 -8.06
C VAL A 222 -9.19 -19.52 -8.35
N ASN A 223 -9.48 -18.23 -8.38
CA ASN A 223 -8.48 -17.20 -8.67
C ASN A 223 -7.39 -17.18 -7.59
N ALA A 224 -7.77 -17.25 -6.30
CA ALA A 224 -6.83 -17.22 -5.19
C ALA A 224 -5.82 -18.37 -5.22
N LYS A 225 -6.19 -19.57 -5.69
CA LYS A 225 -5.26 -20.71 -5.82
C LYS A 225 -4.22 -20.52 -6.92
N GLN A 226 -4.53 -19.75 -7.96
CA GLN A 226 -3.68 -19.55 -9.13
C GLN A 226 -2.94 -18.21 -9.07
N ALA A 227 -3.32 -17.32 -8.16
CA ALA A 227 -2.75 -16.02 -8.03
C ALA A 227 -1.29 -16.05 -7.56
N LYS A 228 -0.50 -15.08 -7.99
CA LYS A 228 0.84 -14.82 -7.47
C LYS A 228 0.79 -14.08 -6.14
N ILE A 229 -0.17 -13.18 -6.00
CA ILE A 229 -0.44 -12.43 -4.77
C ILE A 229 -1.94 -12.52 -4.49
N ILE A 230 -2.31 -12.94 -3.29
CA ILE A 230 -3.70 -12.83 -2.79
C ILE A 230 -3.79 -11.64 -1.84
N HIS A 231 -4.92 -10.92 -1.86
CA HIS A 231 -5.14 -9.71 -1.08
C HIS A 231 -6.39 -9.85 -0.22
N CYS A 232 -6.22 -9.85 1.10
CA CYS A 232 -7.31 -9.99 2.07
C CYS A 232 -7.91 -8.63 2.43
N TRP A 233 -8.45 -7.91 1.42
CA TRP A 233 -9.12 -6.63 1.65
C TRP A 233 -10.41 -6.81 2.48
N GLY A 234 -10.88 -5.73 3.12
CA GLY A 234 -12.05 -5.81 4.00
C GLY A 234 -11.78 -6.54 5.33
N GLN A 235 -12.82 -7.14 5.90
CA GLN A 235 -12.76 -7.92 7.14
C GLN A 235 -13.49 -9.25 6.94
N PRO A 236 -13.04 -10.36 7.57
CA PRO A 236 -11.85 -10.47 8.42
C PRO A 236 -10.53 -10.48 7.63
N LYS A 237 -9.43 -10.14 8.30
CA LYS A 237 -8.05 -10.24 7.80
C LYS A 237 -7.42 -11.59 8.16
N PHE A 238 -6.21 -11.88 7.61
CA PHE A 238 -5.45 -13.08 7.97
C PHE A 238 -5.23 -13.21 9.47
N TRP A 239 -5.01 -12.13 10.19
CA TRP A 239 -4.73 -12.11 11.64
C TRP A 239 -5.96 -12.13 12.54
N ASN A 240 -7.16 -12.11 11.99
CA ASN A 240 -8.38 -12.07 12.80
C ASN A 240 -9.57 -12.86 12.25
N GLY A 241 -9.30 -13.86 11.41
CA GLY A 241 -10.36 -14.79 10.99
C GLY A 241 -10.23 -15.41 9.60
N THR A 242 -9.40 -14.87 8.72
CA THR A 242 -9.13 -15.50 7.40
C THR A 242 -7.93 -16.43 7.52
N HIS A 243 -8.15 -17.74 7.49
CA HIS A 243 -7.07 -18.70 7.58
C HIS A 243 -6.27 -18.79 6.28
N ASN A 244 -4.93 -18.72 6.43
CA ASN A 244 -3.99 -19.02 5.36
C ASN A 244 -2.73 -19.64 5.99
N ILE A 245 -2.42 -20.88 5.61
CA ILE A 245 -1.33 -21.67 6.20
C ILE A 245 0.02 -20.96 6.08
N GLN A 246 0.29 -20.35 4.94
CA GLN A 246 1.56 -19.63 4.71
C GLN A 246 1.67 -18.41 5.61
N TRP A 247 0.60 -17.62 5.72
CA TRP A 247 0.54 -16.47 6.59
C TRP A 247 0.70 -16.88 8.07
N ASP A 248 -0.03 -17.91 8.51
CA ASP A 248 0.03 -18.42 9.89
C ASP A 248 1.44 -18.92 10.23
N THR A 249 2.13 -19.58 9.29
CA THR A 249 3.52 -20.04 9.43
C THR A 249 4.46 -18.85 9.60
N ASN A 250 4.36 -17.83 8.74
CA ASN A 250 5.19 -16.63 8.80
C ASN A 250 4.95 -15.86 10.12
N TYR A 251 3.68 -15.74 10.54
CA TYR A 251 3.35 -15.07 11.80
C TYR A 251 3.92 -15.83 13.02
N SER A 252 3.86 -17.16 13.01
CA SER A 252 4.47 -17.98 14.04
C SER A 252 5.99 -17.78 14.09
N ALA A 253 6.67 -17.74 12.95
CA ALA A 253 8.10 -17.45 12.87
C ALA A 253 8.43 -16.05 13.39
N TRP A 254 7.66 -15.03 13.03
CA TRP A 254 7.79 -13.67 13.57
C TRP A 254 7.74 -13.65 15.10
N LEU A 255 6.78 -14.38 15.70
CA LEU A 255 6.64 -14.47 17.15
C LEU A 255 7.82 -15.19 17.80
N GLN A 256 8.35 -16.25 17.17
CA GLN A 256 9.54 -16.96 17.63
C GLN A 256 10.80 -16.08 17.62
N MET A 257 10.91 -15.17 16.65
CA MET A 257 11.98 -14.16 16.61
C MET A 257 11.81 -13.08 17.69
N GLY A 258 10.70 -13.10 18.42
CA GLY A 258 10.38 -12.15 19.49
C GLY A 258 9.68 -10.88 19.02
N GLY A 259 9.13 -10.86 17.83
CA GLY A 259 8.38 -9.74 17.28
C GLY A 259 7.08 -9.44 18.01
N SER A 260 6.57 -8.23 17.83
CA SER A 260 5.34 -7.75 18.47
C SER A 260 4.12 -8.51 17.99
N LYS A 261 3.23 -8.89 18.93
CA LYS A 261 1.98 -9.60 18.63
C LYS A 261 0.90 -8.67 18.09
N TYR A 262 0.03 -9.22 17.26
CA TYR A 262 -1.25 -8.57 16.95
C TYR A 262 -2.04 -8.29 18.24
N LYS A 263 -2.50 -7.05 18.37
CA LYS A 263 -3.38 -6.64 19.46
C LYS A 263 -4.78 -6.43 18.92
N ALA A 264 -5.67 -7.39 19.17
CA ALA A 264 -7.07 -7.23 18.81
C ALA A 264 -7.66 -5.98 19.51
N PRO A 265 -8.45 -5.15 18.80
CA PRO A 265 -9.10 -4.02 19.43
C PRO A 265 -9.96 -4.48 20.59
N THR A 266 -9.78 -3.88 21.76
CA THR A 266 -10.57 -4.19 22.95
C THR A 266 -12.04 -3.77 22.76
N MET A 267 -12.93 -4.26 23.62
CA MET A 267 -14.31 -3.82 23.61
C MET A 267 -14.43 -2.31 23.86
N PHE A 268 -13.53 -1.76 24.65
CA PHE A 268 -13.42 -0.32 24.91
C PHE A 268 -12.99 0.44 23.65
N ASP A 269 -11.99 -0.05 22.91
CA ASP A 269 -11.56 0.56 21.65
C ASP A 269 -12.68 0.56 20.61
N LYS A 270 -13.45 -0.54 20.53
CA LYS A 270 -14.61 -0.65 19.64
C LYS A 270 -15.71 0.33 20.04
N LEU A 271 -15.98 0.46 21.33
CA LEU A 271 -16.98 1.39 21.87
C LEU A 271 -16.54 2.84 21.66
N TRP A 272 -15.28 3.16 21.92
CA TRP A 272 -14.70 4.48 21.71
C TRP A 272 -14.72 4.91 20.24
N ARG A 273 -14.40 4.00 19.31
CA ARG A 273 -14.55 4.24 17.87
C ARG A 273 -16.01 4.50 17.47
N LYS A 274 -16.96 3.75 18.05
CA LYS A 274 -18.39 4.00 17.85
C LYS A 274 -18.80 5.38 18.39
N MET A 275 -18.42 5.71 19.62
CA MET A 275 -18.75 7.01 20.21
C MET A 275 -18.18 8.19 19.43
N LYS A 276 -16.92 8.12 18.99
CA LYS A 276 -16.34 9.12 18.09
C LYS A 276 -17.12 9.30 16.79
N LYS A 277 -17.73 8.23 16.28
CA LYS A 277 -18.53 8.26 15.05
C LYS A 277 -19.90 8.94 15.27
N PHE A 278 -20.42 8.96 16.50
CA PHE A 278 -21.67 9.64 16.85
C PHE A 278 -21.45 11.11 17.31
N MET A 279 -20.25 11.48 17.71
CA MET A 279 -19.89 12.83 18.15
C MET A 279 -19.29 13.70 17.03
N SER A 280 -19.18 13.17 15.82
CA SER A 280 -18.70 13.84 14.59
C SER A 280 -19.82 14.04 13.59
#